data_34aa2e1751b5ac60c5c389a1edd1ce95
#
_entry.id   34aa2e1751b5ac60c5c389a1edd1ce95
#
_cell.length_a   1.000
_cell.length_b   1.000
_cell.length_c   1.000
_cell.angle_alpha   90.00
_cell.angle_beta   90.00
_cell.angle_gamma   90.00
#
_symmetry.space_group_name_H-M   'P 1'
#
loop_
_entity.id
_entity.type
_entity.pdbx_description
1 polymer ?
#
loop_
_entity_poly.entity_id
_entity_poly.type
_entity_poly.pdbx_seq_one_letter_code
_entity_poly.pdbx_strand_id
1 'polypeptide(L)'
;MKQIVYAMQFKGKAAPGASPNVMKAATSAASNTLTTVVGADGIYGKFEPAPGGKAQFESEVTLTGATSFLEKGTIRFGDGNHRLHFSTVEHGYLGDSADPKLKSGAVMWRVDGGEGQFAGASGYITSNFTLSDAGEVTDNHFGVIFVR
;
A
#
# COMPACT_ATOMS: atom_id res chain seq x y z
N MET A 1 -8.28 -21.79 9.07
CA MET A 1 -7.96 -20.50 8.45
C MET A 1 -7.26 -19.60 9.45
N LYS A 2 -6.22 -18.93 9.04
CA LYS A 2 -5.38 -18.10 9.89
C LYS A 2 -5.50 -16.64 9.46
N GLN A 3 -5.53 -15.72 10.41
CA GLN A 3 -5.62 -14.29 10.12
C GLN A 3 -4.26 -13.62 10.32
N ILE A 4 -3.84 -12.82 9.34
CA ILE A 4 -2.70 -11.94 9.45
C ILE A 4 -3.21 -10.50 9.49
N VAL A 5 -2.81 -9.75 10.52
CA VAL A 5 -3.11 -8.32 10.63
C VAL A 5 -1.77 -7.59 10.63
N TYR A 6 -1.61 -6.64 9.71
CA TYR A 6 -0.34 -5.92 9.60
C TYR A 6 -0.53 -4.46 9.24
N ALA A 7 0.47 -3.65 9.59
CA ALA A 7 0.63 -2.29 9.10
C ALA A 7 2.07 -2.11 8.64
N MET A 8 2.27 -1.52 7.46
CA MET A 8 3.61 -1.24 6.92
C MET A 8 3.61 0.09 6.18
N GLN A 9 4.76 0.77 6.21
CA GLN A 9 4.96 2.00 5.46
C GLN A 9 5.89 1.74 4.28
N PHE A 10 5.33 1.86 3.08
CA PHE A 10 6.05 1.69 1.83
C PHE A 10 6.51 3.04 1.30
N LYS A 11 7.74 3.11 0.82
CA LYS A 11 8.32 4.30 0.20
C LYS A 11 8.97 3.94 -1.12
N GLY A 12 8.84 4.82 -2.08
CA GLY A 12 9.43 4.66 -3.40
C GLY A 12 8.91 5.69 -4.37
N LYS A 13 8.67 5.27 -5.60
CA LYS A 13 8.32 6.20 -6.68
C LYS A 13 7.17 5.70 -7.54
N ALA A 14 6.42 6.66 -8.06
CA ALA A 14 5.50 6.47 -9.16
C ALA A 14 6.07 7.16 -10.41
N ALA A 15 5.89 6.52 -11.56
CA ALA A 15 6.39 6.99 -12.84
C ALA A 15 5.33 6.77 -13.93
N PRO A 16 5.41 7.50 -15.06
CA PRO A 16 4.51 7.26 -16.19
C PRO A 16 4.60 5.82 -16.68
N GLY A 17 3.45 5.24 -17.02
CA GLY A 17 3.34 3.91 -17.60
C GLY A 17 3.30 3.94 -19.12
N ALA A 18 2.71 2.91 -19.73
CA ALA A 18 2.67 2.70 -21.17
C ALA A 18 1.75 3.68 -21.92
N SER A 19 0.86 4.37 -21.23
CA SER A 19 -0.09 5.32 -21.83
C SER A 19 -0.33 6.50 -20.89
N PRO A 20 -0.93 7.62 -21.38
CA PRO A 20 -1.04 8.86 -20.58
C PRO A 20 -1.80 8.73 -19.27
N ASN A 21 -2.77 7.81 -19.19
CA ASN A 21 -3.59 7.62 -18.01
C ASN A 21 -3.07 6.52 -17.07
N VAL A 22 -1.91 5.94 -17.39
CA VAL A 22 -1.35 4.83 -16.64
C VAL A 22 -0.06 5.25 -15.97
N MET A 23 0.04 4.94 -14.69
CA MET A 23 1.25 5.11 -13.89
C MET A 23 1.69 3.76 -13.35
N LYS A 24 2.97 3.64 -13.06
CA LYS A 24 3.54 2.49 -12.37
C LYS A 24 4.13 2.94 -11.03
N ALA A 25 3.78 2.24 -9.97
CA ALA A 25 4.35 2.48 -8.65
C ALA A 25 5.26 1.32 -8.25
N ALA A 26 6.41 1.66 -7.68
CA ALA A 26 7.36 0.71 -7.14
C ALA A 26 7.85 1.24 -5.80
N THR A 27 7.51 0.53 -4.73
CA THR A 27 7.82 0.94 -3.37
C THR A 27 8.32 -0.26 -2.56
N SER A 28 8.93 0.02 -1.43
CA SER A 28 9.38 -1.02 -0.51
C SER A 28 9.18 -0.60 0.93
N ALA A 29 9.08 -1.59 1.82
CA ALA A 29 8.93 -1.37 3.25
C ALA A 29 9.84 -2.33 4.01
N ALA A 30 10.50 -1.80 5.04
CA ALA A 30 11.21 -2.63 6.01
C ALA A 30 10.20 -3.26 6.98
N SER A 31 10.58 -4.36 7.61
CA SER A 31 9.87 -4.84 8.80
C SER A 31 9.79 -3.71 9.83
N ASN A 32 8.69 -3.62 10.55
CA ASN A 32 8.43 -2.48 11.42
C ASN A 32 7.54 -2.84 12.60
N THR A 33 7.55 -1.96 13.59
CA THR A 33 6.48 -1.83 14.57
C THR A 33 5.74 -0.52 14.33
N LEU A 34 4.46 -0.49 14.60
CA LEU A 34 3.67 0.73 14.65
C LEU A 34 3.15 0.88 16.07
N THR A 35 3.64 1.91 16.76
CA THR A 35 3.21 2.21 18.12
C THR A 35 2.14 3.28 18.07
N THR A 36 1.03 3.05 18.74
CA THR A 36 -0.04 4.02 18.95
C THR A 36 -0.22 4.22 20.43
N VAL A 37 -0.10 5.46 20.92
CA VAL A 37 -0.27 5.77 22.33
C VAL A 37 -1.36 6.82 22.48
N VAL A 38 -2.29 6.54 23.38
CA VAL A 38 -3.35 7.47 23.79
C VAL A 38 -3.05 7.92 25.20
N GLY A 39 -3.02 9.22 25.41
CA GLY A 39 -2.74 9.83 26.72
C GLY A 39 -3.59 11.07 26.97
N ALA A 40 -3.31 11.76 28.06
CA ALA A 40 -4.06 12.96 28.44
C ALA A 40 -4.01 14.07 27.38
N ASP A 41 -2.92 14.13 26.58
CA ASP A 41 -2.72 15.15 25.57
C ASP A 41 -3.20 14.70 24.18
N GLY A 42 -3.85 13.54 24.07
CA GLY A 42 -4.37 13.01 22.79
C GLY A 42 -3.68 11.73 22.35
N ILE A 43 -3.35 11.67 21.07
CA ILE A 43 -2.79 10.47 20.44
C ILE A 43 -1.51 10.80 19.69
N TYR A 44 -0.55 9.89 19.74
CA TYR A 44 0.54 9.91 18.77
C TYR A 44 0.83 8.51 18.25
N GLY A 45 1.42 8.45 17.05
CA GLY A 45 1.80 7.18 16.43
C GLY A 45 3.16 7.29 15.77
N LYS A 46 3.87 6.17 15.70
CA LYS A 46 5.21 6.11 15.12
C LYS A 46 5.49 4.76 14.50
N PHE A 47 5.96 4.78 13.24
CA PHE A 47 6.59 3.62 12.61
C PHE A 47 8.06 3.56 13.02
N GLU A 48 8.51 2.37 13.41
CA GLU A 48 9.92 2.13 13.73
C GLU A 48 10.39 0.87 13.01
N PRO A 49 11.62 0.87 12.43
CA PRO A 49 12.18 -0.35 11.86
C PRO A 49 12.30 -1.45 12.92
N ALA A 50 12.07 -2.68 12.50
CA ALA A 50 12.25 -3.88 13.31
C ALA A 50 13.12 -4.87 12.56
N PRO A 51 13.80 -5.80 13.26
CA PRO A 51 14.56 -6.86 12.59
C PRO A 51 13.64 -7.69 11.69
N GLY A 52 14.14 -8.03 10.49
CA GLY A 52 13.39 -8.85 9.53
C GLY A 52 13.69 -8.47 8.11
N GLY A 53 13.00 -9.13 7.18
CA GLY A 53 13.11 -8.87 5.76
C GLY A 53 12.29 -7.67 5.32
N LYS A 54 12.28 -7.46 4.01
CA LYS A 54 11.57 -6.34 3.36
C LYS A 54 10.38 -6.86 2.59
N ALA A 55 9.41 -5.96 2.36
CA ALA A 55 8.34 -6.14 1.40
C ALA A 55 8.59 -5.23 0.19
N GLN A 56 8.24 -5.71 -1.01
CA GLN A 56 8.33 -4.95 -2.25
C GLN A 56 6.97 -4.90 -2.91
N PHE A 57 6.57 -3.72 -3.31
CA PHE A 57 5.27 -3.44 -3.90
C PHE A 57 5.46 -2.93 -5.32
N GLU A 58 4.69 -3.49 -6.25
CA GLU A 58 4.61 -3.01 -7.63
C GLU A 58 3.16 -2.97 -8.06
N SER A 59 2.76 -1.88 -8.68
CA SER A 59 1.41 -1.73 -9.19
C SER A 59 1.34 -0.97 -10.50
N GLU A 60 0.21 -1.16 -11.17
CA GLU A 60 -0.22 -0.34 -12.28
C GLU A 60 -1.47 0.43 -11.85
N VAL A 61 -1.40 1.75 -11.99
CA VAL A 61 -2.47 2.68 -11.63
C VAL A 61 -3.06 3.25 -12.90
N THR A 62 -4.37 3.11 -13.09
CA THR A 62 -5.09 3.68 -14.23
C THR A 62 -6.00 4.80 -13.73
N LEU A 63 -5.72 6.03 -14.17
CA LEU A 63 -6.55 7.18 -13.82
C LEU A 63 -7.87 7.09 -14.58
N THR A 64 -8.99 7.17 -13.87
CA THR A 64 -10.34 7.05 -14.43
C THR A 64 -11.14 8.34 -14.39
N GLY A 65 -10.58 9.38 -13.76
CA GLY A 65 -11.17 10.70 -13.63
C GLY A 65 -10.20 11.66 -13.00
N ALA A 66 -10.65 12.86 -12.70
CA ALA A 66 -9.79 13.89 -12.11
C ALA A 66 -9.24 13.48 -10.73
N THR A 67 -10.00 12.69 -9.98
CA THR A 67 -9.64 12.27 -8.61
C THR A 67 -9.83 10.78 -8.37
N SER A 68 -10.09 9.99 -9.41
CA SER A 68 -10.35 8.56 -9.27
C SER A 68 -9.35 7.71 -10.04
N PHE A 69 -9.09 6.51 -9.54
CA PHE A 69 -8.19 5.56 -10.19
C PHE A 69 -8.54 4.12 -9.86
N LEU A 70 -8.05 3.21 -10.69
CA LEU A 70 -8.00 1.77 -10.44
C LEU A 70 -6.55 1.34 -10.31
N GLU A 71 -6.29 0.39 -9.45
CA GLU A 71 -4.94 -0.11 -9.21
C GLU A 71 -4.95 -1.61 -9.03
N LYS A 72 -3.97 -2.27 -9.63
CA LYS A 72 -3.72 -3.70 -9.44
C LYS A 72 -2.23 -3.94 -9.34
N GLY A 73 -1.85 -4.96 -8.62
CA GLY A 73 -0.43 -5.24 -8.46
C GLY A 73 -0.14 -6.43 -7.58
N THR A 74 1.10 -6.47 -7.13
CA THR A 74 1.66 -7.56 -6.35
C THR A 74 2.53 -7.01 -5.22
N ILE A 75 2.43 -7.63 -4.06
CA ILE A 75 3.34 -7.39 -2.93
C ILE A 75 4.13 -8.67 -2.71
N ARG A 76 5.46 -8.55 -2.69
CA ARG A 76 6.38 -9.66 -2.43
C ARG A 76 6.99 -9.48 -1.06
N PHE A 77 7.01 -10.55 -0.27
CA PHE A 77 7.52 -10.53 1.10
C PHE A 77 8.76 -11.42 1.20
N GLY A 78 9.77 -10.94 1.93
CA GLY A 78 10.98 -11.69 2.22
C GLY A 78 11.83 -11.96 0.96
N ASP A 79 12.03 -13.21 0.64
CA ASP A 79 12.84 -13.65 -0.51
C ASP A 79 12.08 -13.57 -1.85
N GLY A 80 10.81 -13.14 -1.82
CA GLY A 80 9.97 -13.01 -3.01
C GLY A 80 9.14 -14.25 -3.36
N ASN A 81 9.26 -15.33 -2.60
CA ASN A 81 8.44 -16.54 -2.81
C ASN A 81 7.03 -16.42 -2.23
N HIS A 82 6.82 -15.45 -1.35
CA HIS A 82 5.52 -15.15 -0.74
C HIS A 82 4.96 -13.90 -1.41
N ARG A 83 4.04 -14.11 -2.35
CA ARG A 83 3.47 -13.04 -3.16
C ARG A 83 1.97 -12.96 -2.96
N LEU A 84 1.48 -11.74 -2.88
CA LEU A 84 0.08 -11.43 -2.74
C LEU A 84 -0.33 -10.57 -3.93
N HIS A 85 -1.43 -10.94 -4.60
CA HIS A 85 -2.00 -10.18 -5.70
C HIS A 85 -3.21 -9.41 -5.22
N PHE A 86 -3.40 -8.21 -5.74
CA PHE A 86 -4.51 -7.38 -5.32
C PHE A 86 -5.09 -6.57 -6.48
N SER A 87 -6.34 -6.16 -6.30
CA SER A 87 -7.04 -5.24 -7.20
C SER A 87 -7.97 -4.33 -6.40
N THR A 88 -8.26 -3.15 -6.95
CA THR A 88 -9.08 -2.12 -6.30
C THR A 88 -10.52 -2.58 -6.10
N VAL A 89 -11.07 -2.29 -4.92
CA VAL A 89 -12.50 -2.38 -4.66
C VAL A 89 -13.11 -1.03 -5.06
N GLU A 90 -14.02 -1.05 -6.03
CA GLU A 90 -14.63 0.14 -6.63
C GLU A 90 -13.59 1.04 -7.31
N HIS A 91 -13.08 2.06 -6.61
CA HIS A 91 -12.02 2.94 -7.12
C HIS A 91 -11.25 3.56 -5.96
N GLY A 92 -10.04 4.05 -6.26
CA GLY A 92 -9.24 4.85 -5.34
C GLY A 92 -9.49 6.34 -5.53
N TYR A 93 -9.06 7.12 -4.56
CA TYR A 93 -9.13 8.57 -4.57
C TYR A 93 -7.74 9.17 -4.51
N LEU A 94 -7.50 10.19 -5.35
CA LEU A 94 -6.27 10.98 -5.35
C LEU A 94 -6.66 12.44 -5.51
N GLY A 95 -6.28 13.29 -4.57
CA GLY A 95 -6.64 14.71 -4.61
C GLY A 95 -5.62 15.59 -3.88
N ASP A 96 -6.00 16.83 -3.64
CA ASP A 96 -5.14 17.78 -2.96
C ASP A 96 -4.98 17.41 -1.48
N SER A 97 -3.80 17.69 -0.96
CA SER A 97 -3.44 17.49 0.44
C SER A 97 -3.45 18.83 1.18
N ALA A 98 -3.50 18.77 2.51
CA ALA A 98 -3.30 19.94 3.35
C ALA A 98 -1.88 20.54 3.18
N ASP A 99 -0.91 19.72 2.80
CA ASP A 99 0.41 20.17 2.37
C ASP A 99 0.38 20.45 0.87
N PRO A 100 0.56 21.72 0.43
CA PRO A 100 0.47 22.07 -1.00
C PRO A 100 1.55 21.43 -1.88
N LYS A 101 2.61 20.86 -1.29
CA LYS A 101 3.65 20.14 -2.04
C LYS A 101 3.28 18.71 -2.33
N LEU A 102 2.19 18.22 -1.77
CA LEU A 102 1.78 16.82 -1.86
C LEU A 102 0.36 16.70 -2.40
N LYS A 103 0.12 15.63 -3.10
CA LYS A 103 -1.22 15.06 -3.25
C LYS A 103 -1.38 13.94 -2.22
N SER A 104 -2.61 13.66 -1.85
CA SER A 104 -2.92 12.56 -0.95
C SER A 104 -4.08 11.74 -1.47
N GLY A 105 -4.15 10.50 -1.06
CA GLY A 105 -5.21 9.62 -1.49
C GLY A 105 -5.36 8.40 -0.61
N ALA A 106 -6.35 7.62 -0.95
CA ALA A 106 -6.67 6.39 -0.27
C ALA A 106 -7.31 5.41 -1.23
N VAL A 107 -7.10 4.13 -0.97
CA VAL A 107 -7.67 3.05 -1.76
C VAL A 107 -7.83 1.82 -0.89
N MET A 108 -8.85 1.02 -1.20
CA MET A 108 -9.00 -0.32 -0.62
C MET A 108 -8.79 -1.35 -1.71
N TRP A 109 -7.93 -2.33 -1.43
CA TRP A 109 -7.67 -3.44 -2.34
C TRP A 109 -8.26 -4.72 -1.79
N ARG A 110 -8.83 -5.53 -2.69
CA ARG A 110 -9.18 -6.92 -2.42
C ARG A 110 -7.96 -7.78 -2.69
N VAL A 111 -7.69 -8.73 -1.80
CA VAL A 111 -6.67 -9.75 -2.00
C VAL A 111 -7.20 -10.82 -2.96
N ASP A 112 -6.50 -11.00 -4.07
CA ASP A 112 -6.87 -11.92 -5.15
C ASP A 112 -6.02 -13.20 -5.11
N GLY A 113 -5.66 -13.68 -3.91
CA GLY A 113 -4.80 -14.83 -3.74
C GLY A 113 -3.32 -14.49 -3.87
N GLY A 114 -2.52 -15.49 -4.18
CA GLY A 114 -1.09 -15.32 -4.32
C GLY A 114 -0.34 -16.64 -4.34
N GLU A 115 0.94 -16.58 -4.04
CA GLU A 115 1.84 -17.74 -3.99
C GLU A 115 2.49 -17.85 -2.61
N GLY A 116 3.02 -19.03 -2.31
CA GLY A 116 3.63 -19.31 -1.01
C GLY A 116 2.60 -19.23 0.11
N GLN A 117 2.88 -18.43 1.11
CA GLN A 117 1.97 -18.20 2.25
C GLN A 117 0.57 -17.74 1.81
N PHE A 118 0.49 -17.05 0.67
CA PHE A 118 -0.74 -16.42 0.21
C PHE A 118 -1.51 -17.24 -0.83
N ALA A 119 -1.14 -18.49 -1.04
CA ALA A 119 -1.92 -19.39 -1.91
C ALA A 119 -3.35 -19.51 -1.38
N GLY A 120 -4.33 -19.10 -2.19
CA GLY A 120 -5.73 -19.07 -1.79
C GLY A 120 -6.10 -18.03 -0.75
N ALA A 121 -5.26 -17.03 -0.52
CA ALA A 121 -5.54 -15.96 0.44
C ALA A 121 -6.69 -15.06 -0.02
N SER A 122 -7.37 -14.46 0.95
CA SER A 122 -8.44 -13.48 0.76
C SER A 122 -8.32 -12.39 1.81
N GLY A 123 -9.08 -11.32 1.66
CA GLY A 123 -9.11 -10.22 2.62
C GLY A 123 -8.98 -8.88 1.95
N TYR A 124 -8.70 -7.85 2.75
CA TYR A 124 -8.61 -6.47 2.29
C TYR A 124 -7.39 -5.78 2.85
N ILE A 125 -6.83 -4.87 2.05
CA ILE A 125 -5.75 -3.97 2.44
C ILE A 125 -6.22 -2.55 2.14
N THR A 126 -6.11 -1.66 3.11
CA THR A 126 -6.34 -0.23 2.89
C THR A 126 -5.01 0.49 2.79
N SER A 127 -4.98 1.52 1.95
CA SER A 127 -3.81 2.32 1.68
C SER A 127 -4.16 3.79 1.87
N ASN A 128 -3.32 4.49 2.62
CA ASN A 128 -3.33 5.95 2.70
C ASN A 128 -1.96 6.44 2.25
N PHE A 129 -1.92 7.26 1.21
CA PHE A 129 -0.65 7.63 0.60
C PHE A 129 -0.54 9.12 0.31
N THR A 130 0.70 9.56 0.19
CA THR A 130 1.05 10.88 -0.35
C THR A 130 1.92 10.70 -1.59
N LEU A 131 1.80 11.66 -2.50
CA LEU A 131 2.56 11.71 -3.75
C LEU A 131 3.11 13.12 -3.94
N SER A 132 4.43 13.25 -4.11
CA SER A 132 5.08 14.53 -4.41
C SER A 132 5.09 14.82 -5.91
N ASP A 133 5.39 16.07 -6.28
CA ASP A 133 5.57 16.46 -7.68
C ASP A 133 6.73 15.71 -8.36
N ALA A 134 7.72 15.28 -7.58
CA ALA A 134 8.84 14.49 -8.08
C ALA A 134 8.51 12.98 -8.22
N GLY A 135 7.28 12.57 -7.94
CA GLY A 135 6.85 11.18 -8.01
C GLY A 135 7.21 10.36 -6.78
N GLU A 136 7.60 10.97 -5.69
CA GLU A 136 7.90 10.26 -4.43
C GLU A 136 6.61 9.85 -3.73
N VAL A 137 6.53 8.57 -3.35
CA VAL A 137 5.37 7.96 -2.70
C VAL A 137 5.72 7.56 -1.28
N THR A 138 4.86 7.93 -0.35
CA THR A 138 4.82 7.33 0.99
C THR A 138 3.43 6.74 1.17
N ASP A 139 3.37 5.44 1.41
CA ASP A 139 2.12 4.69 1.39
C ASP A 139 1.98 3.84 2.65
N ASN A 140 0.96 4.10 3.43
CA ASN A 140 0.70 3.39 4.67
C ASN A 140 -0.37 2.33 4.43
N HIS A 141 0.02 1.07 4.54
CA HIS A 141 -0.87 -0.07 4.38
C HIS A 141 -1.35 -0.59 5.73
N PHE A 142 -2.61 -0.93 5.79
CA PHE A 142 -3.19 -1.74 6.87
C PHE A 142 -3.94 -2.90 6.23
N GLY A 143 -3.54 -4.13 6.57
CA GLY A 143 -4.12 -5.32 5.95
C GLY A 143 -4.70 -6.28 6.97
N VAL A 144 -5.81 -6.91 6.58
CA VAL A 144 -6.42 -8.04 7.29
C VAL A 144 -6.58 -9.14 6.25
N ILE A 145 -5.73 -10.15 6.34
CA ILE A 145 -5.60 -11.20 5.32
C ILE A 145 -5.89 -12.55 5.95
N PHE A 146 -6.69 -13.35 5.28
CA PHE A 146 -6.99 -14.72 5.68
C PHE A 146 -6.19 -15.67 4.81
N VAL A 147 -5.40 -16.53 5.44
CA VAL A 147 -4.59 -17.57 4.79
C VAL A 147 -4.98 -18.95 5.30
N ARG A 148 -4.71 -19.96 4.49
CA ARG A 148 -4.99 -21.35 4.86
C ARG A 148 -3.88 -21.97 5.69
#